data_c3d1b9be80382e6fc7e5dc754d21117a
#
_entry.id   c3d1b9be80382e6fc7e5dc754d21117a
#
_cell.length_a   1.000
_cell.length_b   1.000
_cell.length_c   1.000
_cell.angle_alpha   90.00
_cell.angle_beta   90.00
_cell.angle_gamma   90.00
#
_symmetry.space_group_name_H-M   'P 1'
#
loop_
_entity.id
_entity.type
_entity.pdbx_description
1 polymer ?
#
loop_
_entity_poly.entity_id
_entity_poly.type
_entity_poly.pdbx_seq_one_letter_code
_entity_poly.pdbx_strand_id
1 'polypeptide(L)'
;MKITLTLLSALTFLFSFINPAHAQKEKSLLWKISGKGLEKPSYLFGTIHLMCPQDIKITEAMQSAMSATEQLVLELDMDEPGIMQEMMSASMMKDGTTIKSLLSEEDYQLLENFMKDSLGMPLQSLAGMKPMLLSTVFMLPVLQCQPGSYEMSLVQAAKEHEMEVFGLETVADQIAVFDAIPLKEQSAYLVKSIKEYDQTKHEIKDMIRLYQTQDVDGLYKMINKSMAEMENAEDALLNDRNLKWLPQIEETAKEKPTFFAVGAGHLAGPQGVITLLRKAGYEVEAVKAEK
;
A
#
# COMPACT_ATOMS: atom_id res chain seq x y z
N MET A 1 84.60 -6.46 15.70
CA MET A 1 83.45 -7.40 15.65
C MET A 1 82.20 -6.60 15.89
N LYS A 2 81.49 -6.20 14.79
CA LYS A 2 80.28 -5.33 14.85
C LYS A 2 79.02 -6.22 14.74
N ILE A 3 78.20 -6.21 15.77
CA ILE A 3 76.95 -6.92 15.82
C ILE A 3 75.90 -5.93 15.36
N THR A 4 75.28 -6.21 14.17
CA THR A 4 74.18 -5.45 13.61
C THR A 4 72.84 -6.03 14.12
N LEU A 5 72.11 -5.23 14.88
CA LEU A 5 70.79 -5.60 15.42
C LEU A 5 69.74 -5.24 14.39
N THR A 6 69.08 -6.24 13.79
CA THR A 6 67.97 -6.05 12.83
C THR A 6 66.65 -5.99 13.61
N LEU A 7 65.99 -4.81 13.64
CA LEU A 7 64.65 -4.64 14.16
C LEU A 7 63.62 -5.19 13.13
N LEU A 8 62.94 -6.25 13.52
CA LEU A 8 61.81 -6.81 12.76
C LEU A 8 60.54 -6.11 13.24
N SER A 9 60.02 -5.17 12.42
CA SER A 9 58.77 -4.48 12.67
C SER A 9 57.62 -5.39 12.29
N ALA A 10 56.89 -5.97 13.25
CA ALA A 10 55.67 -6.72 13.04
C ALA A 10 54.50 -5.77 12.86
N LEU A 11 54.07 -5.58 11.61
CA LEU A 11 52.87 -4.84 11.24
C LEU A 11 51.65 -5.74 11.45
N THR A 12 50.99 -5.63 12.60
CA THR A 12 49.72 -6.31 12.89
C THR A 12 48.62 -5.64 12.12
N PHE A 13 48.17 -6.25 11.01
CA PHE A 13 46.95 -5.89 10.31
C PHE A 13 45.73 -6.32 11.15
N LEU A 14 45.11 -5.36 11.83
CA LEU A 14 43.76 -5.55 12.39
C LEU A 14 42.75 -5.68 11.24
N PHE A 15 42.45 -6.91 10.84
CA PHE A 15 41.25 -7.22 10.08
C PHE A 15 40.04 -7.01 11.01
N SER A 16 39.42 -5.83 10.90
CA SER A 16 38.07 -5.61 11.43
C SER A 16 37.15 -6.54 10.66
N PHE A 17 36.77 -7.67 11.25
CA PHE A 17 35.68 -8.49 10.77
C PHE A 17 34.41 -7.63 10.90
N ILE A 18 34.04 -6.97 9.80
CA ILE A 18 32.66 -6.46 9.62
C ILE A 18 31.81 -7.73 9.54
N ASN A 19 31.29 -8.17 10.68
CA ASN A 19 30.19 -9.10 10.69
C ASN A 19 29.09 -8.43 9.88
N PRO A 20 28.57 -9.04 8.79
CA PRO A 20 27.31 -8.64 8.26
C PRO A 20 26.28 -9.02 9.34
N ALA A 21 26.01 -8.10 10.27
CA ALA A 21 24.82 -8.21 11.07
C ALA A 21 23.71 -8.47 10.04
N HIS A 22 23.02 -9.60 10.16
CA HIS A 22 21.77 -9.82 9.46
C HIS A 22 20.91 -8.65 9.93
N ALA A 23 20.84 -7.60 9.12
CA ALA A 23 19.99 -6.47 9.39
C ALA A 23 18.58 -7.07 9.49
N GLN A 24 18.10 -7.20 10.72
CA GLN A 24 16.72 -7.60 10.97
C GLN A 24 15.89 -6.63 10.15
N LYS A 25 15.13 -7.15 9.18
CA LYS A 25 14.33 -6.29 8.30
C LYS A 25 13.48 -5.38 9.18
N GLU A 26 13.64 -4.09 8.97
CA GLU A 26 12.95 -3.08 9.77
C GLU A 26 11.45 -3.19 9.50
N LYS A 27 10.68 -3.47 10.55
CA LYS A 27 9.22 -3.50 10.48
C LYS A 27 8.70 -2.13 10.88
N SER A 28 8.15 -1.40 9.93
CA SER A 28 7.49 -0.12 10.16
C SER A 28 6.54 0.18 9.02
N LEU A 29 5.44 0.87 9.32
CA LEU A 29 4.58 1.51 8.34
C LEU A 29 4.98 2.98 8.11
N LEU A 30 5.69 3.61 9.07
CA LEU A 30 6.12 5.00 8.98
C LEU A 30 7.63 5.08 8.73
N TRP A 31 8.03 5.84 7.71
CA TRP A 31 9.39 6.00 7.24
C TRP A 31 9.75 7.47 7.11
N LYS A 32 10.93 7.85 7.56
CA LYS A 32 11.50 9.19 7.40
C LYS A 32 12.35 9.23 6.14
N ILE A 33 12.13 10.22 5.29
CA ILE A 33 12.89 10.49 4.06
C ILE A 33 13.77 11.71 4.32
N SER A 34 15.09 11.56 4.13
CA SER A 34 16.06 12.65 4.32
C SER A 34 17.24 12.54 3.35
N GLY A 35 18.20 13.44 3.44
CA GLY A 35 19.36 13.47 2.54
C GLY A 35 19.05 14.08 1.18
N LYS A 36 19.91 13.85 0.20
CA LYS A 36 19.80 14.31 -1.19
C LYS A 36 19.43 15.83 -1.34
N GLY A 37 19.84 16.65 -0.36
CA GLY A 37 19.62 18.10 -0.40
C GLY A 37 18.27 18.56 0.12
N LEU A 38 17.47 17.71 0.74
CA LEU A 38 16.26 18.13 1.46
C LEU A 38 16.67 19.00 2.67
N GLU A 39 16.05 20.18 2.81
CA GLU A 39 16.27 21.06 3.96
C GLU A 39 15.66 20.50 5.25
N LYS A 40 14.48 19.90 5.13
CA LYS A 40 13.76 19.23 6.20
C LYS A 40 13.35 17.81 5.74
N PRO A 41 13.17 16.86 6.65
CA PRO A 41 12.71 15.53 6.28
C PRO A 41 11.26 15.55 5.81
N SER A 42 10.93 14.64 4.89
CA SER A 42 9.58 14.20 4.58
C SER A 42 9.31 12.84 5.20
N TYR A 43 8.07 12.38 5.16
CA TYR A 43 7.69 11.09 5.73
C TYR A 43 6.85 10.29 4.73
N LEU A 44 6.94 8.96 4.81
CA LEU A 44 6.17 8.03 4.00
C LEU A 44 5.47 7.04 4.93
N PHE A 45 4.15 6.94 4.81
CA PHE A 45 3.33 6.02 5.61
C PHE A 45 2.60 5.03 4.72
N GLY A 46 2.54 3.77 5.17
CA GLY A 46 1.77 2.71 4.52
C GLY A 46 0.36 2.62 5.07
N THR A 47 -0.65 2.86 4.24
CA THR A 47 -2.07 2.76 4.60
C THR A 47 -2.64 1.38 4.34
N ILE A 48 -3.85 1.14 4.85
CA ILE A 48 -4.76 0.07 4.44
C ILE A 48 -6.15 0.70 4.26
N HIS A 49 -6.76 0.45 3.10
CA HIS A 49 -7.99 1.14 2.69
C HIS A 49 -9.21 0.80 3.55
N LEU A 50 -9.28 -0.43 4.08
CA LEU A 50 -10.40 -0.90 4.90
C LEU A 50 -9.89 -1.54 6.19
N MET A 51 -10.24 -0.93 7.32
CA MET A 51 -9.90 -1.42 8.65
C MET A 51 -11.02 -1.08 9.62
N CYS A 52 -11.17 -1.83 10.72
CA CYS A 52 -12.08 -1.42 11.77
C CYS A 52 -11.65 -0.09 12.40
N PRO A 53 -12.56 0.85 12.65
CA PRO A 53 -12.20 2.19 13.16
C PRO A 53 -11.38 2.16 14.46
N GLN A 54 -11.63 1.19 15.35
CA GLN A 54 -10.87 1.02 16.58
C GLN A 54 -9.41 0.58 16.35
N ASP A 55 -9.10 0.06 15.17
CA ASP A 55 -7.74 -0.37 14.77
C ASP A 55 -7.00 0.69 13.96
N ILE A 56 -7.70 1.73 13.48
CA ILE A 56 -7.10 2.89 12.83
C ILE A 56 -6.52 3.80 13.93
N LYS A 57 -5.20 3.96 13.94
CA LYS A 57 -4.52 4.75 14.97
C LYS A 57 -3.60 5.78 14.33
N ILE A 58 -3.89 7.04 14.55
CA ILE A 58 -2.92 8.11 14.31
C ILE A 58 -2.02 8.16 15.55
N THR A 59 -0.86 7.53 15.47
CA THR A 59 0.08 7.40 16.59
C THR A 59 0.79 8.71 16.89
N GLU A 60 1.41 8.84 18.07
CA GLU A 60 2.22 10.02 18.42
C GLU A 60 3.35 10.26 17.42
N ALA A 61 3.98 9.18 16.92
CA ALA A 61 5.00 9.26 15.88
C ALA A 61 4.43 9.83 14.57
N MET A 62 3.21 9.44 14.17
CA MET A 62 2.54 10.00 12.99
C MET A 62 2.18 11.48 13.22
N GLN A 63 1.63 11.83 14.38
CA GLN A 63 1.32 13.22 14.72
C GLN A 63 2.58 14.09 14.71
N SER A 64 3.69 13.59 15.25
CA SER A 64 4.97 14.29 15.22
C SER A 64 5.51 14.47 13.79
N ALA A 65 5.35 13.44 12.94
CA ALA A 65 5.73 13.49 11.54
C ALA A 65 4.86 14.50 10.76
N MET A 66 3.54 14.50 10.99
CA MET A 66 2.62 15.48 10.37
C MET A 66 2.93 16.91 10.83
N SER A 67 3.20 17.12 12.13
CA SER A 67 3.60 18.44 12.64
C SER A 67 4.93 18.95 12.07
N ALA A 68 5.78 18.06 11.57
CA ALA A 68 7.06 18.40 10.93
C ALA A 68 6.94 18.60 9.41
N THR A 69 5.75 18.44 8.83
CA THR A 69 5.47 18.57 7.40
C THR A 69 4.45 19.67 7.13
N GLU A 70 4.34 20.12 5.89
CA GLU A 70 3.53 21.27 5.50
C GLU A 70 2.36 20.90 4.57
N GLN A 71 2.34 19.64 4.08
CA GLN A 71 1.29 19.13 3.20
C GLN A 71 1.15 17.61 3.34
N LEU A 72 -0.03 17.10 3.01
CA LEU A 72 -0.34 15.68 2.92
C LEU A 72 -0.48 15.27 1.45
N VAL A 73 0.19 14.20 1.04
CA VAL A 73 0.04 13.63 -0.31
C VAL A 73 -0.40 12.18 -0.19
N LEU A 74 -1.57 11.88 -0.73
CA LEU A 74 -2.17 10.54 -0.80
C LEU A 74 -2.02 9.96 -2.21
N GLU A 75 -2.53 8.75 -2.44
CA GLU A 75 -2.66 8.21 -3.80
C GLU A 75 -3.65 9.05 -4.61
N LEU A 76 -4.80 9.38 -4.02
CA LEU A 76 -5.82 10.27 -4.59
C LEU A 76 -6.00 11.48 -3.67
N ASP A 77 -6.37 12.61 -4.24
CA ASP A 77 -6.80 13.79 -3.51
C ASP A 77 -8.18 13.54 -2.89
N MET A 78 -8.17 13.01 -1.65
CA MET A 78 -9.38 12.52 -0.99
C MET A 78 -10.28 13.61 -0.41
N ASP A 79 -9.87 14.89 -0.42
CA ASP A 79 -10.71 16.00 -0.01
C ASP A 79 -11.20 16.86 -1.20
N GLU A 80 -10.81 16.46 -2.44
CA GLU A 80 -11.35 17.09 -3.65
C GLU A 80 -12.87 16.92 -3.75
N PRO A 81 -13.63 18.02 -3.93
CA PRO A 81 -15.07 17.95 -4.08
C PRO A 81 -15.50 17.02 -5.24
N GLY A 82 -16.33 16.02 -4.92
CA GLY A 82 -16.84 15.08 -5.92
C GLY A 82 -16.01 13.83 -6.14
N ILE A 83 -14.85 13.68 -5.53
CA ILE A 83 -13.96 12.51 -5.66
C ILE A 83 -14.70 11.19 -5.46
N MET A 84 -15.56 11.10 -4.45
CA MET A 84 -16.34 9.88 -4.16
C MET A 84 -17.33 9.52 -5.28
N GLN A 85 -17.93 10.54 -5.90
CA GLN A 85 -18.84 10.32 -7.05
C GLN A 85 -18.05 9.88 -8.28
N GLU A 86 -16.89 10.47 -8.51
CA GLU A 86 -16.00 10.08 -9.61
C GLU A 86 -15.50 8.64 -9.43
N MET A 87 -15.02 8.26 -8.25
CA MET A 87 -14.60 6.89 -7.92
C MET A 87 -15.73 5.89 -8.13
N MET A 88 -16.94 6.20 -7.65
CA MET A 88 -18.11 5.33 -7.83
C MET A 88 -18.45 5.16 -9.32
N SER A 89 -18.48 6.24 -10.09
CA SER A 89 -18.74 6.19 -11.52
C SER A 89 -17.66 5.39 -12.27
N ALA A 90 -16.40 5.62 -11.97
CA ALA A 90 -15.27 4.98 -12.60
C ALA A 90 -15.14 3.48 -12.24
N SER A 91 -15.67 3.07 -11.08
CA SER A 91 -15.69 1.66 -10.65
C SER A 91 -16.67 0.79 -11.45
N MET A 92 -17.55 1.40 -12.24
CA MET A 92 -18.56 0.68 -13.02
C MET A 92 -17.99 0.22 -14.37
N MET A 93 -18.46 -0.95 -14.83
CA MET A 93 -18.17 -1.43 -16.19
C MET A 93 -18.89 -0.57 -17.22
N LYS A 94 -18.30 -0.48 -18.42
CA LYS A 94 -18.84 0.30 -19.54
C LYS A 94 -19.82 -0.54 -20.39
N ASP A 95 -20.52 0.12 -21.30
CA ASP A 95 -21.32 -0.49 -22.38
C ASP A 95 -22.43 -1.44 -21.89
N GLY A 96 -22.96 -1.19 -20.68
CA GLY A 96 -24.01 -2.03 -20.10
C GLY A 96 -23.55 -3.43 -19.68
N THR A 97 -22.24 -3.69 -19.66
CA THR A 97 -21.69 -4.95 -19.14
C THR A 97 -22.04 -5.11 -17.67
N THR A 98 -22.43 -6.32 -17.28
CA THR A 98 -22.79 -6.65 -15.90
C THR A 98 -22.10 -7.92 -15.46
N ILE A 99 -21.99 -8.11 -14.14
CA ILE A 99 -21.48 -9.36 -13.56
C ILE A 99 -22.22 -10.57 -14.12
N LYS A 100 -23.54 -10.48 -14.32
CA LYS A 100 -24.32 -11.58 -14.88
C LYS A 100 -23.88 -11.97 -16.29
N SER A 101 -23.43 -11.02 -17.11
CA SER A 101 -22.99 -11.29 -18.48
C SER A 101 -21.58 -11.91 -18.54
N LEU A 102 -20.81 -11.85 -17.43
CA LEU A 102 -19.44 -12.35 -17.33
C LEU A 102 -19.32 -13.72 -16.69
N LEU A 103 -20.33 -14.14 -15.93
CA LEU A 103 -20.30 -15.39 -15.15
C LEU A 103 -21.22 -16.45 -15.75
N SER A 104 -20.93 -17.72 -15.44
CA SER A 104 -21.91 -18.81 -15.62
C SER A 104 -23.10 -18.60 -14.69
N GLU A 105 -24.26 -19.19 -15.00
CA GLU A 105 -25.44 -19.11 -14.12
C GLU A 105 -25.12 -19.69 -12.72
N GLU A 106 -24.32 -20.75 -12.64
CA GLU A 106 -23.89 -21.36 -11.37
C GLU A 106 -23.03 -20.39 -10.55
N ASP A 107 -22.02 -19.78 -11.18
CA ASP A 107 -21.12 -18.83 -10.50
C ASP A 107 -21.85 -17.54 -10.09
N TYR A 108 -22.76 -17.06 -10.94
CA TYR A 108 -23.61 -15.93 -10.61
C TYR A 108 -24.49 -16.19 -9.41
N GLN A 109 -25.13 -17.37 -9.35
CA GLN A 109 -25.97 -17.76 -8.22
C GLN A 109 -25.16 -17.93 -6.94
N LEU A 110 -23.93 -18.46 -7.04
CA LEU A 110 -23.01 -18.56 -5.90
C LEU A 110 -22.70 -17.19 -5.32
N LEU A 111 -22.37 -16.21 -6.18
CA LEU A 111 -22.09 -14.83 -5.77
C LEU A 111 -23.34 -14.15 -5.20
N GLU A 112 -24.51 -14.34 -5.81
CA GLU A 112 -25.78 -13.76 -5.33
C GLU A 112 -26.15 -14.28 -3.94
N ASN A 113 -26.01 -15.59 -3.72
CA ASN A 113 -26.22 -16.20 -2.40
C ASN A 113 -25.24 -15.64 -1.36
N PHE A 114 -23.97 -15.55 -1.71
CA PHE A 114 -22.95 -14.96 -0.81
C PHE A 114 -23.30 -13.53 -0.42
N MET A 115 -23.63 -12.67 -1.39
CA MET A 115 -23.99 -11.28 -1.15
C MET A 115 -25.20 -11.16 -0.23
N LYS A 116 -26.24 -11.97 -0.48
CA LYS A 116 -27.44 -12.01 0.32
C LYS A 116 -27.20 -12.52 1.74
N ASP A 117 -26.51 -13.66 1.88
CA ASP A 117 -26.41 -14.38 3.15
C ASP A 117 -25.32 -13.79 4.06
N SER A 118 -24.23 -13.27 3.48
CA SER A 118 -23.09 -12.74 4.23
C SER A 118 -23.15 -11.22 4.43
N LEU A 119 -23.78 -10.48 3.52
CA LEU A 119 -23.81 -9.02 3.52
C LEU A 119 -25.22 -8.42 3.63
N GLY A 120 -26.28 -9.24 3.49
CA GLY A 120 -27.65 -8.77 3.50
C GLY A 120 -28.00 -7.85 2.31
N MET A 121 -27.21 -7.89 1.24
CA MET A 121 -27.36 -7.02 0.06
C MET A 121 -27.69 -7.84 -1.19
N PRO A 122 -28.59 -7.34 -2.08
CA PRO A 122 -28.78 -7.99 -3.37
C PRO A 122 -27.60 -7.66 -4.29
N LEU A 123 -27.07 -8.67 -5.00
CA LEU A 123 -26.01 -8.50 -6.01
C LEU A 123 -26.38 -7.47 -7.07
N GLN A 124 -27.66 -7.35 -7.38
CA GLN A 124 -28.18 -6.39 -8.36
C GLN A 124 -27.74 -4.95 -8.08
N SER A 125 -27.55 -4.57 -6.80
CA SER A 125 -27.08 -3.22 -6.42
C SER A 125 -25.66 -2.92 -6.91
N LEU A 126 -24.85 -3.95 -7.16
CA LEU A 126 -23.45 -3.86 -7.59
C LEU A 126 -23.22 -4.54 -8.94
N ALA A 127 -24.31 -4.85 -9.69
CA ALA A 127 -24.24 -5.66 -10.91
C ALA A 127 -23.33 -5.06 -12.00
N GLY A 128 -23.16 -3.75 -12.05
CA GLY A 128 -22.29 -3.05 -13.00
C GLY A 128 -20.85 -2.83 -12.50
N MET A 129 -20.52 -3.18 -11.26
CA MET A 129 -19.17 -2.94 -10.72
C MET A 129 -18.14 -3.89 -11.35
N LYS A 130 -16.92 -3.38 -11.57
CA LYS A 130 -15.79 -4.20 -12.05
C LYS A 130 -15.55 -5.38 -11.10
N PRO A 131 -15.33 -6.61 -11.61
CA PRO A 131 -15.29 -7.81 -10.76
C PRO A 131 -14.20 -7.76 -9.68
N MET A 132 -13.02 -7.21 -10.00
CA MET A 132 -11.92 -7.09 -9.03
C MET A 132 -12.27 -6.11 -7.90
N LEU A 133 -12.91 -4.99 -8.22
CA LEU A 133 -13.40 -4.04 -7.20
C LEU A 133 -14.53 -4.66 -6.36
N LEU A 134 -15.41 -5.45 -7.00
CA LEU A 134 -16.45 -6.17 -6.27
C LEU A 134 -15.87 -7.18 -5.26
N SER A 135 -14.70 -7.76 -5.53
CA SER A 135 -14.07 -8.71 -4.58
C SER A 135 -13.70 -8.07 -3.24
N THR A 136 -13.56 -6.74 -3.16
CA THR A 136 -13.27 -6.04 -1.89
C THR A 136 -14.37 -6.21 -0.85
N VAL A 137 -15.62 -6.46 -1.27
CA VAL A 137 -16.74 -6.69 -0.35
C VAL A 137 -16.55 -7.96 0.51
N PHE A 138 -15.69 -8.90 0.08
CA PHE A 138 -15.39 -10.11 0.87
C PHE A 138 -14.65 -9.83 2.17
N MET A 139 -14.05 -8.65 2.31
CA MET A 139 -13.45 -8.22 3.56
C MET A 139 -14.50 -7.90 4.64
N LEU A 140 -15.69 -7.44 4.26
CA LEU A 140 -16.70 -6.95 5.21
C LEU A 140 -17.12 -7.99 6.24
N PRO A 141 -17.48 -9.25 5.87
CA PRO A 141 -17.83 -10.26 6.86
C PRO A 141 -16.64 -10.71 7.73
N VAL A 142 -15.39 -10.50 7.27
CA VAL A 142 -14.19 -10.84 8.04
C VAL A 142 -13.89 -9.77 9.08
N LEU A 143 -14.05 -8.51 8.72
CA LEU A 143 -13.84 -7.37 9.62
C LEU A 143 -14.86 -7.35 10.77
N GLN A 144 -16.11 -7.74 10.51
CA GLN A 144 -17.21 -7.73 11.49
C GLN A 144 -17.46 -6.35 12.14
N CYS A 145 -17.17 -5.29 11.42
CA CYS A 145 -17.37 -3.90 11.80
C CYS A 145 -17.76 -3.08 10.57
N GLN A 146 -18.27 -1.88 10.77
CA GLN A 146 -18.35 -0.91 9.70
C GLN A 146 -16.94 -0.36 9.46
N PRO A 147 -16.28 -0.64 8.31
CA PRO A 147 -14.89 -0.25 8.11
C PRO A 147 -14.73 1.26 7.97
N GLY A 148 -13.61 1.77 8.45
CA GLY A 148 -13.06 3.08 8.16
C GLY A 148 -11.86 2.98 7.23
N SER A 149 -11.29 4.13 6.87
CA SER A 149 -10.12 4.27 6.00
C SER A 149 -9.04 5.09 6.70
N TYR A 150 -7.78 4.68 6.56
CA TYR A 150 -6.64 5.50 7.01
C TYR A 150 -6.57 6.80 6.24
N GLU A 151 -6.87 6.80 4.95
CA GLU A 151 -6.85 7.97 4.10
C GLU A 151 -7.78 9.06 4.64
N MET A 152 -9.03 8.69 4.97
CA MET A 152 -9.99 9.64 5.54
C MET A 152 -9.56 10.15 6.93
N SER A 153 -8.93 9.29 7.73
CA SER A 153 -8.40 9.67 9.04
C SER A 153 -7.21 10.63 8.92
N LEU A 154 -6.36 10.43 7.90
CA LEU A 154 -5.24 11.33 7.58
C LEU A 154 -5.74 12.68 7.04
N VAL A 155 -6.76 12.68 6.18
CA VAL A 155 -7.42 13.94 5.72
C VAL A 155 -7.95 14.72 6.91
N GLN A 156 -8.60 14.05 7.86
CA GLN A 156 -9.09 14.71 9.07
C GLN A 156 -7.93 15.30 9.91
N ALA A 157 -6.84 14.53 10.09
CA ALA A 157 -5.66 15.01 10.79
C ALA A 157 -4.96 16.17 10.04
N ALA A 158 -4.89 16.10 8.70
CA ALA A 158 -4.35 17.19 7.87
C ALA A 158 -5.11 18.51 8.08
N LYS A 159 -6.46 18.44 8.16
CA LYS A 159 -7.29 19.61 8.47
C LYS A 159 -6.98 20.23 9.85
N GLU A 160 -6.71 19.39 10.85
CA GLU A 160 -6.32 19.84 12.20
C GLU A 160 -4.95 20.54 12.20
N HIS A 161 -4.06 20.17 11.25
CA HIS A 161 -2.74 20.75 11.04
C HIS A 161 -2.73 21.87 9.98
N GLU A 162 -3.88 22.26 9.43
CA GLU A 162 -4.02 23.26 8.35
C GLU A 162 -3.18 22.90 7.09
N MET A 163 -3.03 21.60 6.82
CA MET A 163 -2.28 21.08 5.67
C MET A 163 -3.20 20.94 4.46
N GLU A 164 -2.70 21.33 3.29
CA GLU A 164 -3.32 21.03 1.99
C GLU A 164 -3.15 19.54 1.69
N VAL A 165 -4.15 18.95 1.02
CA VAL A 165 -4.13 17.54 0.58
C VAL A 165 -3.94 17.49 -0.93
N PHE A 166 -3.16 16.55 -1.43
CA PHE A 166 -2.90 16.32 -2.86
C PHE A 166 -2.94 14.83 -3.18
N GLY A 167 -3.11 14.49 -4.47
CA GLY A 167 -3.00 13.13 -4.99
C GLY A 167 -1.74 12.93 -5.84
N LEU A 168 -1.15 11.72 -5.76
CA LEU A 168 -0.08 11.28 -6.68
C LEU A 168 -0.64 10.90 -8.05
N GLU A 169 -1.93 10.57 -8.12
CA GLU A 169 -2.61 10.16 -9.34
C GLU A 169 -4.08 10.60 -9.32
N THR A 170 -4.73 10.50 -10.47
CA THR A 170 -6.16 10.74 -10.63
C THR A 170 -6.95 9.44 -10.46
N VAL A 171 -8.27 9.57 -10.26
CA VAL A 171 -9.18 8.41 -10.30
C VAL A 171 -9.07 7.66 -11.62
N ALA A 172 -8.92 8.39 -12.73
CA ALA A 172 -8.76 7.78 -14.05
C ALA A 172 -7.48 6.91 -14.14
N ASP A 173 -6.36 7.37 -13.55
CA ASP A 173 -5.11 6.59 -13.49
C ASP A 173 -5.31 5.28 -12.70
N GLN A 174 -5.94 5.35 -11.51
CA GLN A 174 -6.21 4.17 -10.69
C GLN A 174 -7.13 3.16 -11.39
N ILE A 175 -8.18 3.65 -12.05
CA ILE A 175 -9.12 2.77 -12.74
C ILE A 175 -8.50 2.16 -14.00
N ALA A 176 -7.61 2.88 -14.69
CA ALA A 176 -6.89 2.35 -15.85
C ALA A 176 -6.08 1.08 -15.49
N VAL A 177 -5.60 0.97 -14.26
CA VAL A 177 -4.92 -0.23 -13.75
C VAL A 177 -5.83 -1.46 -13.78
N PHE A 178 -7.08 -1.31 -13.32
CA PHE A 178 -8.07 -2.39 -13.37
C PHE A 178 -8.53 -2.65 -14.81
N ASP A 179 -8.61 -1.63 -15.66
CA ASP A 179 -8.96 -1.77 -17.07
C ASP A 179 -7.87 -2.49 -17.88
N ALA A 180 -6.62 -2.50 -17.41
CA ALA A 180 -5.53 -3.27 -18.01
C ALA A 180 -5.67 -4.79 -17.77
N ILE A 181 -6.40 -5.22 -16.74
CA ILE A 181 -6.66 -6.63 -16.45
C ILE A 181 -7.94 -7.05 -17.15
N PRO A 182 -7.92 -8.07 -18.04
CA PRO A 182 -9.11 -8.50 -18.76
C PRO A 182 -10.28 -8.86 -17.81
N LEU A 183 -11.49 -8.42 -18.12
CA LEU A 183 -12.69 -8.70 -17.30
C LEU A 183 -12.88 -10.20 -17.03
N LYS A 184 -12.44 -11.06 -17.96
CA LYS A 184 -12.46 -12.52 -17.77
C LYS A 184 -11.56 -12.96 -16.61
N GLU A 185 -10.37 -12.39 -16.50
CA GLU A 185 -9.43 -12.71 -15.40
C GLU A 185 -9.90 -12.14 -14.07
N GLN A 186 -10.39 -10.90 -14.08
CA GLN A 186 -11.04 -10.30 -12.90
C GLN A 186 -12.21 -11.15 -12.40
N SER A 187 -13.03 -11.66 -13.33
CA SER A 187 -14.19 -12.52 -13.00
C SER A 187 -13.75 -13.89 -12.46
N ALA A 188 -12.70 -14.47 -13.03
CA ALA A 188 -12.15 -15.74 -12.54
C ALA A 188 -11.61 -15.58 -11.11
N TYR A 189 -10.90 -14.48 -10.83
CA TYR A 189 -10.43 -14.15 -9.48
C TYR A 189 -11.60 -13.99 -8.48
N LEU A 190 -12.64 -13.24 -8.85
CA LEU A 190 -13.85 -13.04 -8.04
C LEU A 190 -14.52 -14.38 -7.69
N VAL A 191 -14.73 -15.25 -8.70
CA VAL A 191 -15.36 -16.57 -8.52
C VAL A 191 -14.49 -17.49 -7.65
N LYS A 192 -13.18 -17.51 -7.89
CA LYS A 192 -12.24 -18.28 -7.08
C LYS A 192 -12.29 -17.85 -5.61
N SER A 193 -12.28 -16.55 -5.35
CA SER A 193 -12.33 -16.00 -3.98
C SER A 193 -13.59 -16.42 -3.22
N ILE A 194 -14.72 -16.65 -3.91
CA ILE A 194 -15.93 -17.17 -3.26
C ILE A 194 -15.86 -18.67 -3.08
N LYS A 195 -15.46 -19.43 -4.12
CA LYS A 195 -15.35 -20.88 -4.05
C LYS A 195 -14.39 -21.34 -2.95
N GLU A 196 -13.35 -20.57 -2.72
CA GLU A 196 -12.31 -20.77 -1.72
C GLU A 196 -12.44 -19.79 -0.53
N TYR A 197 -13.68 -19.40 -0.17
CA TYR A 197 -13.90 -18.31 0.78
C TYR A 197 -13.28 -18.53 2.16
N ASP A 198 -13.19 -19.78 2.63
CA ASP A 198 -12.50 -20.05 3.89
C ASP A 198 -11.01 -19.75 3.82
N GLN A 199 -10.36 -20.01 2.68
CA GLN A 199 -8.97 -19.60 2.43
C GLN A 199 -8.87 -18.09 2.31
N THR A 200 -9.75 -17.44 1.54
CA THR A 200 -9.83 -15.98 1.39
C THR A 200 -9.95 -15.30 2.75
N LYS A 201 -10.78 -15.82 3.66
CA LYS A 201 -10.88 -15.31 5.04
C LYS A 201 -9.55 -15.40 5.80
N HIS A 202 -8.80 -16.49 5.66
CA HIS A 202 -7.50 -16.63 6.31
C HIS A 202 -6.50 -15.62 5.74
N GLU A 203 -6.47 -15.45 4.43
CA GLU A 203 -5.61 -14.48 3.77
C GLU A 203 -5.91 -13.05 4.21
N ILE A 204 -7.18 -12.66 4.29
CA ILE A 204 -7.58 -11.34 4.80
C ILE A 204 -7.13 -11.15 6.26
N LYS A 205 -7.32 -12.16 7.14
CA LYS A 205 -6.86 -12.10 8.53
C LYS A 205 -5.35 -11.99 8.63
N ASP A 206 -4.62 -12.73 7.79
CA ASP A 206 -3.17 -12.65 7.74
C ASP A 206 -2.69 -11.29 7.24
N MET A 207 -3.34 -10.69 6.25
CA MET A 207 -3.07 -9.34 5.77
C MET A 207 -3.25 -8.32 6.90
N ILE A 208 -4.37 -8.37 7.62
CA ILE A 208 -4.64 -7.50 8.77
C ILE A 208 -3.56 -7.67 9.85
N ARG A 209 -3.19 -8.92 10.18
CA ARG A 209 -2.14 -9.22 11.14
C ARG A 209 -0.77 -8.68 10.71
N LEU A 210 -0.39 -8.86 9.45
CA LEU A 210 0.86 -8.34 8.90
C LEU A 210 0.88 -6.81 8.97
N TYR A 211 -0.24 -6.17 8.64
CA TYR A 211 -0.39 -4.71 8.75
C TYR A 211 -0.25 -4.24 10.21
N GLN A 212 -0.97 -4.83 11.14
CA GLN A 212 -0.90 -4.50 12.57
C GLN A 212 0.50 -4.74 13.17
N THR A 213 1.24 -5.72 12.64
CA THR A 213 2.64 -5.99 13.04
C THR A 213 3.65 -5.20 12.22
N GLN A 214 3.19 -4.28 11.35
CA GLN A 214 3.99 -3.40 10.50
C GLN A 214 4.97 -4.15 9.59
N ASP A 215 4.62 -5.37 9.19
CA ASP A 215 5.47 -6.24 8.37
C ASP A 215 5.24 -5.96 6.87
N VAL A 216 5.79 -4.84 6.39
CA VAL A 216 5.63 -4.41 4.99
C VAL A 216 6.20 -5.42 3.98
N ASP A 217 7.28 -6.13 4.32
CA ASP A 217 7.83 -7.21 3.49
C ASP A 217 6.90 -8.42 3.42
N GLY A 218 6.26 -8.75 4.54
CA GLY A 218 5.25 -9.81 4.61
C GLY A 218 4.03 -9.46 3.77
N LEU A 219 3.55 -8.21 3.88
CA LEU A 219 2.44 -7.69 3.06
C LEU A 219 2.76 -7.77 1.57
N TYR A 220 3.90 -7.25 1.14
CA TYR A 220 4.33 -7.31 -0.26
C TYR A 220 4.35 -8.74 -0.80
N LYS A 221 4.95 -9.69 -0.06
CA LYS A 221 5.02 -11.10 -0.48
C LYS A 221 3.65 -11.73 -0.59
N MET A 222 2.74 -11.40 0.32
CA MET A 222 1.39 -11.92 0.31
C MET A 222 0.59 -11.39 -0.88
N ILE A 223 0.64 -10.06 -1.12
CA ILE A 223 0.01 -9.41 -2.26
C ILE A 223 0.54 -10.00 -3.57
N ASN A 224 1.85 -10.11 -3.71
CA ASN A 224 2.49 -10.66 -4.90
C ASN A 224 2.06 -12.11 -5.16
N LYS A 225 1.98 -12.94 -4.11
CA LYS A 225 1.47 -14.31 -4.23
C LYS A 225 0.01 -14.35 -4.71
N SER A 226 -0.85 -13.47 -4.20
CA SER A 226 -2.27 -13.45 -4.60
C SER A 226 -2.47 -12.96 -6.05
N MET A 227 -1.54 -12.15 -6.57
CA MET A 227 -1.55 -11.64 -7.95
C MET A 227 -0.86 -12.57 -8.95
N ALA A 228 -0.11 -13.58 -8.49
CA ALA A 228 0.73 -14.42 -9.35
C ALA A 228 -0.03 -15.21 -10.44
N GLU A 229 -1.35 -15.34 -10.31
CA GLU A 229 -2.22 -16.03 -11.28
C GLU A 229 -2.79 -15.07 -12.35
N MET A 230 -2.62 -13.75 -12.17
CA MET A 230 -3.08 -12.73 -13.12
C MET A 230 -1.88 -12.14 -13.86
N GLU A 231 -1.94 -12.19 -15.19
CA GLU A 231 -0.85 -11.69 -16.02
C GLU A 231 -0.63 -10.19 -15.81
N ASN A 232 0.62 -9.80 -15.56
CA ASN A 232 1.05 -8.40 -15.34
C ASN A 232 0.36 -7.65 -14.19
N ALA A 233 -0.37 -8.34 -13.29
CA ALA A 233 -1.13 -7.66 -12.23
C ALA A 233 -0.21 -6.97 -11.21
N GLU A 234 0.93 -7.56 -10.84
CA GLU A 234 1.90 -6.92 -9.95
C GLU A 234 2.46 -5.63 -10.56
N ASP A 235 2.85 -5.67 -11.84
CA ASP A 235 3.38 -4.50 -12.52
C ASP A 235 2.32 -3.40 -12.59
N ALA A 236 1.11 -3.72 -13.04
CA ALA A 236 0.03 -2.76 -13.18
C ALA A 236 -0.41 -2.16 -11.82
N LEU A 237 -0.61 -3.01 -10.81
CA LEU A 237 -1.17 -2.58 -9.51
C LEU A 237 -0.14 -1.92 -8.58
N LEU A 238 1.16 -2.24 -8.72
CA LEU A 238 2.21 -1.77 -7.82
C LEU A 238 3.39 -1.11 -8.57
N ASN A 239 4.11 -1.86 -9.39
CA ASN A 239 5.43 -1.48 -9.87
C ASN A 239 5.40 -0.25 -10.79
N ASP A 240 4.53 -0.22 -11.78
CA ASP A 240 4.40 0.89 -12.72
C ASP A 240 3.92 2.17 -12.04
N ARG A 241 3.04 2.04 -11.05
CA ARG A 241 2.57 3.16 -10.24
C ARG A 241 3.71 3.72 -9.39
N ASN A 242 4.47 2.89 -8.70
CA ASN A 242 5.63 3.30 -7.91
C ASN A 242 6.67 4.05 -8.76
N LEU A 243 6.91 3.58 -9.99
CA LEU A 243 7.83 4.23 -10.91
C LEU A 243 7.32 5.60 -11.38
N LYS A 244 6.01 5.76 -11.59
CA LYS A 244 5.38 7.05 -11.93
C LYS A 244 5.39 8.01 -10.75
N TRP A 245 5.20 7.52 -9.53
CA TRP A 245 5.17 8.34 -8.31
C TRP A 245 6.54 8.85 -7.90
N LEU A 246 7.62 8.09 -8.16
CA LEU A 246 8.96 8.45 -7.70
C LEU A 246 9.36 9.89 -8.06
N PRO A 247 9.31 10.34 -9.34
CA PRO A 247 9.67 11.71 -9.68
C PRO A 247 8.78 12.76 -8.99
N GLN A 248 7.49 12.50 -8.82
CA GLN A 248 6.57 13.40 -8.13
C GLN A 248 6.91 13.49 -6.64
N ILE A 249 7.19 12.35 -5.98
CA ILE A 249 7.63 12.33 -4.57
C ILE A 249 8.93 13.13 -4.41
N GLU A 250 9.90 12.97 -5.33
CA GLU A 250 11.17 13.70 -5.31
C GLU A 250 10.99 15.21 -5.47
N GLU A 251 10.14 15.64 -6.40
CA GLU A 251 9.85 17.05 -6.66
C GLU A 251 9.13 17.69 -5.47
N THR A 252 8.04 17.05 -5.04
CA THR A 252 7.22 17.54 -3.92
C THR A 252 8.02 17.62 -2.61
N ALA A 253 8.85 16.61 -2.30
CA ALA A 253 9.68 16.61 -1.10
C ALA A 253 10.77 17.68 -1.12
N LYS A 254 11.25 18.09 -2.31
CA LYS A 254 12.21 19.22 -2.46
C LYS A 254 11.55 20.58 -2.27
N GLU A 255 10.31 20.72 -2.70
CA GLU A 255 9.57 21.98 -2.55
C GLU A 255 9.15 22.25 -1.12
N LYS A 256 8.60 21.23 -0.46
CA LYS A 256 8.10 21.32 0.93
C LYS A 256 8.26 19.99 1.67
N PRO A 257 8.52 20.01 2.99
CA PRO A 257 8.45 18.81 3.80
C PRO A 257 7.03 18.24 3.75
N THR A 258 6.91 17.00 3.33
CA THR A 258 5.64 16.37 2.96
C THR A 258 5.40 15.06 3.71
N PHE A 259 4.15 14.85 4.15
CA PHE A 259 3.69 13.55 4.63
C PHE A 259 3.04 12.80 3.47
N PHE A 260 3.73 11.80 2.93
CA PHE A 260 3.20 10.91 1.89
C PHE A 260 2.50 9.73 2.54
N ALA A 261 1.35 9.32 2.02
CA ALA A 261 0.67 8.12 2.48
C ALA A 261 0.09 7.34 1.29
N VAL A 262 0.57 6.11 1.14
CA VAL A 262 0.18 5.19 0.06
C VAL A 262 -0.10 3.81 0.63
N GLY A 263 -0.84 2.96 -0.06
CA GLY A 263 -1.11 1.59 0.39
C GLY A 263 0.17 0.85 0.78
N ALA A 264 0.17 0.16 1.91
CA ALA A 264 1.36 -0.50 2.47
C ALA A 264 2.00 -1.52 1.50
N GLY A 265 1.24 -2.05 0.53
CA GLY A 265 1.74 -2.90 -0.54
C GLY A 265 2.76 -2.22 -1.45
N HIS A 266 2.72 -0.89 -1.56
CA HIS A 266 3.64 -0.09 -2.38
C HIS A 266 5.00 0.14 -1.72
N LEU A 267 5.15 -0.09 -0.40
CA LEU A 267 6.36 0.30 0.34
C LEU A 267 7.54 -0.61 0.06
N ALA A 268 7.33 -1.93 0.12
CA ALA A 268 8.39 -2.95 0.06
C ALA A 268 8.56 -3.55 -1.34
N GLY A 269 9.56 -4.41 -1.48
CA GLY A 269 9.87 -5.09 -2.75
C GLY A 269 10.97 -4.41 -3.57
N PRO A 270 11.39 -5.03 -4.69
CA PRO A 270 12.47 -4.50 -5.55
C PRO A 270 12.15 -3.16 -6.20
N GLN A 271 10.87 -2.88 -6.45
CA GLN A 271 10.32 -1.65 -7.00
C GLN A 271 9.39 -0.95 -6.01
N GLY A 272 9.45 -1.31 -4.72
CA GLY A 272 8.74 -0.58 -3.66
C GLY A 272 9.30 0.82 -3.46
N VAL A 273 8.45 1.76 -3.05
CA VAL A 273 8.79 3.18 -2.91
C VAL A 273 10.02 3.40 -2.03
N ILE A 274 10.16 2.65 -0.92
CA ILE A 274 11.34 2.70 -0.04
C ILE A 274 12.61 2.35 -0.83
N THR A 275 12.58 1.27 -1.61
CA THR A 275 13.72 0.81 -2.40
C THR A 275 14.06 1.81 -3.51
N LEU A 276 13.06 2.36 -4.17
CA LEU A 276 13.23 3.34 -5.24
C LEU A 276 13.86 4.64 -4.71
N LEU A 277 13.37 5.18 -3.59
CA LEU A 277 13.93 6.36 -2.94
C LEU A 277 15.38 6.14 -2.51
N ARG A 278 15.69 4.99 -1.91
CA ARG A 278 17.08 4.63 -1.54
C ARG A 278 18.00 4.56 -2.77
N LYS A 279 17.52 3.94 -3.88
CA LYS A 279 18.26 3.91 -5.16
C LYS A 279 18.45 5.31 -5.76
N ALA A 280 17.49 6.20 -5.56
CA ALA A 280 17.58 7.60 -5.98
C ALA A 280 18.53 8.44 -5.11
N GLY A 281 19.06 7.89 -3.99
CA GLY A 281 20.06 8.53 -3.15
C GLY A 281 19.51 9.22 -1.89
N TYR A 282 18.24 8.97 -1.53
CA TYR A 282 17.69 9.40 -0.25
C TYR A 282 18.06 8.44 0.87
N GLU A 283 18.15 8.96 2.09
CA GLU A 283 18.17 8.17 3.31
C GLU A 283 16.72 7.91 3.71
N VAL A 284 16.33 6.63 3.80
CA VAL A 284 14.97 6.22 4.17
C VAL A 284 15.05 5.29 5.36
N GLU A 285 14.62 5.77 6.53
CA GLU A 285 14.76 5.13 7.82
C GLU A 285 13.40 4.82 8.44
N ALA A 286 13.26 3.63 9.04
CA ALA A 286 12.04 3.27 9.75
C ALA A 286 11.86 4.16 10.99
N VAL A 287 10.70 4.77 11.15
CA VAL A 287 10.31 5.44 12.38
C VAL A 287 9.72 4.37 13.31
N LYS A 288 10.37 4.13 14.43
CA LYS A 288 9.92 3.12 15.40
C LYS A 288 8.66 3.62 16.08
N ALA A 289 7.63 2.76 16.12
CA ALA A 289 6.49 3.01 16.99
C ALA A 289 6.98 3.04 18.44
N GLU A 290 6.63 4.07 19.20
CA GLU A 290 6.79 4.05 20.64
C GLU A 290 5.92 2.94 21.22
N LYS A 291 6.46 2.22 22.21
CA LYS A 291 5.83 1.05 22.82
C LYS A 291 4.67 1.43 23.72
#